data_18dd5cdd273d982fdf0662527706fe61
#
_entry.id   18dd5cdd273d982fdf0662527706fe61
#
_cell.length_a   1.000
_cell.length_b   1.000
_cell.length_c   1.000
_cell.angle_alpha   90.00
_cell.angle_beta   90.00
_cell.angle_gamma   90.00
#
_symmetry.space_group_name_H-M   'P 1'
#
loop_
_entity.id
_entity.type
_entity.pdbx_description
1 polymer ?
#
loop_
_entity_poly.entity_id
_entity_poly.type
_entity_poly.pdbx_seq_one_letter_code
_entity_poly.pdbx_strand_id
1 'polypeptide(L)'
;SVGAGVIYGPSYRGSDDYVFSPIPVVQGNLGGVGISPRAGGIALDFIPDRDGEVSFSAGIAAKLSRNRAAQIKDPVVRSYGELETAIEVGPSAGVSVPALLNPYDSLSFNIDAVWDVAGAHNGMSVNPSITYFTPLSRGIAVSLSVSAKHIDDDFADYYYSVPAGGPLPEFQAEGGFESAGGNLLGVFDLDGDVTNGGLALIALGGYSRMLGDAKRTPFTSIRGDADQWMGAVG
;
A
#
# COMPACT_ATOMS: atom_id res chain seq x y z
N SER A 1 -17.03 6.90 5.51
CA SER A 1 -16.24 6.89 6.75
C SER A 1 -14.95 7.68 6.55
N VAL A 2 -14.57 8.45 7.54
CA VAL A 2 -13.32 9.21 7.60
C VAL A 2 -12.67 8.92 8.95
N GLY A 3 -11.38 8.66 8.96
CA GLY A 3 -10.64 8.37 10.16
C GLY A 3 -9.18 8.83 10.08
N ALA A 4 -8.49 8.68 11.18
CA ALA A 4 -7.06 8.92 11.28
C ALA A 4 -6.42 7.84 12.15
N GLY A 5 -5.20 7.52 11.85
CA GLY A 5 -4.45 6.51 12.57
C GLY A 5 -2.96 6.80 12.58
N VAL A 6 -2.23 5.87 13.17
CA VAL A 6 -0.76 5.88 13.22
C VAL A 6 -0.25 4.55 12.69
N ILE A 7 0.70 4.61 11.78
CA ILE A 7 1.42 3.45 11.26
C ILE A 7 2.86 3.43 11.81
N TYR A 8 3.31 2.25 12.21
CA TYR A 8 4.70 1.96 12.53
C TYR A 8 5.26 1.04 11.45
N GLY A 9 6.24 1.54 10.70
CA GLY A 9 6.80 0.83 9.57
C GLY A 9 8.21 1.28 9.24
N PRO A 10 8.83 0.68 8.20
CA PRO A 10 10.20 0.98 7.83
C PRO A 10 10.39 2.47 7.51
N SER A 11 11.54 3.01 7.90
CA SER A 11 11.96 4.40 7.66
C SER A 11 12.02 4.72 6.16
N TYR A 12 12.43 3.75 5.35
CA TYR A 12 12.36 3.74 3.90
C TYR A 12 12.13 2.31 3.42
N ARG A 13 11.74 2.12 2.19
CA ARG A 13 11.53 0.78 1.62
C ARG A 13 12.85 0.02 1.56
N GLY A 14 12.93 -1.06 2.33
CA GLY A 14 14.16 -1.84 2.51
C GLY A 14 14.95 -1.48 3.78
N SER A 15 14.45 -0.57 4.62
CA SER A 15 15.09 -0.22 5.90
C SER A 15 14.90 -1.30 6.96
N ASP A 16 15.86 -1.44 7.85
CA ASP A 16 15.75 -2.17 9.12
C ASP A 16 15.39 -1.27 10.31
N ASP A 17 15.36 0.04 10.09
CA ASP A 17 14.88 1.04 11.04
C ASP A 17 13.41 1.37 10.82
N TYR A 18 12.66 1.61 11.91
CA TYR A 18 11.23 1.84 11.89
C TYR A 18 10.87 3.20 12.46
N VAL A 19 9.80 3.79 11.92
CA VAL A 19 9.29 5.11 12.30
C VAL A 19 7.77 5.10 12.40
N PHE A 20 7.23 6.05 13.16
CA PHE A 20 5.80 6.33 13.21
C PHE A 20 5.43 7.40 12.19
N SER A 21 4.28 7.22 11.55
CA SER A 21 3.71 8.20 10.63
C SER A 21 2.20 8.27 10.79
N PRO A 22 1.60 9.47 10.72
CA PRO A 22 0.15 9.60 10.71
C PRO A 22 -0.41 9.13 9.37
N ILE A 23 -1.58 8.49 9.40
CA ILE A 23 -2.31 8.09 8.20
C ILE A 23 -3.75 8.58 8.26
N PRO A 24 -4.24 9.29 7.24
CA PRO A 24 -5.67 9.49 7.05
C PRO A 24 -6.29 8.24 6.43
N VAL A 25 -7.52 7.95 6.78
CA VAL A 25 -8.33 6.87 6.18
C VAL A 25 -9.62 7.47 5.63
N VAL A 26 -9.88 7.24 4.36
CA VAL A 26 -11.13 7.66 3.71
C VAL A 26 -11.69 6.47 2.95
N GLN A 27 -12.94 6.15 3.22
CA GLN A 27 -13.66 5.05 2.56
C GLN A 27 -15.15 5.37 2.49
N GLY A 28 -15.79 5.00 1.42
CA GLY A 28 -17.24 5.12 1.29
C GLY A 28 -17.71 5.33 -0.13
N ASN A 29 -18.89 5.90 -0.27
CA ASN A 29 -19.50 6.27 -1.54
C ASN A 29 -19.96 7.72 -1.48
N LEU A 30 -19.65 8.48 -2.50
CA LEU A 30 -20.05 9.88 -2.64
C LEU A 30 -20.67 10.09 -4.03
N GLY A 31 -21.98 10.31 -4.06
CA GLY A 31 -22.68 10.59 -5.31
C GLY A 31 -22.60 9.47 -6.36
N GLY A 32 -22.51 8.21 -5.93
CA GLY A 32 -22.38 7.04 -6.81
C GLY A 32 -20.94 6.67 -7.16
N VAL A 33 -19.96 7.44 -6.67
CA VAL A 33 -18.53 7.11 -6.83
C VAL A 33 -18.02 6.43 -5.57
N GLY A 34 -17.54 5.20 -5.71
CA GLY A 34 -16.89 4.46 -4.64
C GLY A 34 -15.52 5.03 -4.32
N ILE A 35 -15.19 5.13 -3.03
CA ILE A 35 -13.86 5.57 -2.56
C ILE A 35 -13.30 4.46 -1.68
N SER A 36 -12.17 3.91 -2.07
CA SER A 36 -11.48 2.86 -1.32
C SER A 36 -10.04 3.25 -1.00
N PRO A 37 -9.56 2.94 0.22
CA PRO A 37 -8.18 3.24 0.60
C PRO A 37 -7.18 2.39 -0.20
N ARG A 38 -6.02 2.98 -0.43
CA ARG A 38 -4.83 2.34 -0.98
C ARG A 38 -3.63 2.68 -0.09
N ALA A 39 -2.58 1.90 -0.17
CA ALA A 39 -1.31 2.23 0.48
C ALA A 39 -0.79 3.58 -0.07
N GLY A 40 -0.81 4.60 0.77
CA GLY A 40 -0.41 5.97 0.41
C GLY A 40 -1.44 6.78 -0.37
N GLY A 41 -2.68 6.30 -0.55
CA GLY A 41 -3.67 7.03 -1.33
C GLY A 41 -5.08 6.44 -1.34
N ILE A 42 -5.78 6.68 -2.42
CA ILE A 42 -7.17 6.23 -2.63
C ILE A 42 -7.37 5.72 -4.06
N ALA A 43 -8.40 4.91 -4.25
CA ALA A 43 -8.96 4.61 -5.55
C ALA A 43 -10.42 5.05 -5.62
N LEU A 44 -10.80 5.63 -6.75
CA LEU A 44 -12.16 6.00 -7.09
C LEU A 44 -12.73 4.94 -8.02
N ASP A 45 -13.93 4.46 -7.73
CA ASP A 45 -14.66 3.51 -8.54
C ASP A 45 -15.92 4.17 -9.11
N PHE A 46 -16.07 4.13 -10.43
CA PHE A 46 -17.19 4.74 -11.14
C PHE A 46 -18.28 3.73 -11.52
N ILE A 47 -18.09 2.44 -11.21
CA ILE A 47 -19.09 1.41 -11.45
C ILE A 47 -19.88 1.19 -10.15
N PRO A 48 -21.22 1.36 -10.17
CA PRO A 48 -22.04 1.10 -8.99
C PRO A 48 -21.98 -0.38 -8.58
N ASP A 49 -21.79 -0.62 -7.29
CA ASP A 49 -21.88 -1.96 -6.71
C ASP A 49 -23.30 -2.51 -6.84
N ARG A 50 -23.40 -3.83 -6.99
CA ARG A 50 -24.65 -4.58 -6.96
C ARG A 50 -24.65 -5.53 -5.77
N ASP A 51 -25.61 -5.32 -4.90
CA ASP A 51 -25.74 -6.15 -3.70
C ASP A 51 -25.98 -7.63 -4.05
N GLY A 52 -25.17 -8.50 -3.45
CA GLY A 52 -25.30 -9.96 -3.57
C GLY A 52 -24.89 -10.56 -4.92
N GLU A 53 -24.37 -9.77 -5.83
CA GLU A 53 -23.88 -10.22 -7.15
C GLU A 53 -22.37 -9.99 -7.29
N VAL A 54 -21.77 -10.61 -8.29
CA VAL A 54 -20.39 -10.31 -8.68
C VAL A 54 -20.34 -8.84 -9.13
N SER A 55 -19.49 -8.07 -8.48
CA SER A 55 -19.31 -6.65 -8.75
C SER A 55 -17.99 -6.41 -9.46
N PHE A 56 -18.00 -5.47 -10.40
CA PHE A 56 -16.80 -4.99 -11.09
C PHE A 56 -16.53 -3.56 -10.68
N SER A 57 -15.26 -3.22 -10.51
CA SER A 57 -14.82 -1.85 -10.27
C SER A 57 -13.93 -1.38 -11.40
N ALA A 58 -14.08 -0.14 -11.80
CA ALA A 58 -13.17 0.54 -12.72
C ALA A 58 -13.15 2.03 -12.43
N GLY A 59 -11.95 2.58 -12.36
CA GLY A 59 -11.78 3.98 -12.03
C GLY A 59 -10.32 4.40 -12.02
N ILE A 60 -9.97 5.28 -11.07
CA ILE A 60 -8.66 5.92 -10.99
C ILE A 60 -8.10 5.74 -9.58
N ALA A 61 -6.84 5.32 -9.50
CA ALA A 61 -6.06 5.36 -8.26
C ALA A 61 -5.15 6.58 -8.25
N ALA A 62 -5.03 7.21 -7.08
CA ALA A 62 -4.10 8.30 -6.83
C ALA A 62 -3.36 8.03 -5.52
N LYS A 63 -2.03 8.08 -5.56
CA LYS A 63 -1.15 7.72 -4.45
C LYS A 63 -0.02 8.75 -4.29
N LEU A 64 0.45 8.91 -3.06
CA LEU A 64 1.67 9.64 -2.74
C LEU A 64 2.76 8.62 -2.39
N SER A 65 3.88 8.67 -3.09
CA SER A 65 5.08 7.90 -2.74
C SER A 65 6.08 8.81 -2.03
N ARG A 66 6.30 8.55 -0.75
CA ARG A 66 7.20 9.31 0.12
C ARG A 66 8.42 8.50 0.55
N ASN A 67 8.82 7.52 -0.24
CA ASN A 67 9.97 6.69 0.06
C ASN A 67 11.24 7.56 0.08
N ARG A 68 11.95 7.53 1.19
CA ARG A 68 13.14 8.36 1.47
C ARG A 68 12.93 9.87 1.35
N ALA A 69 11.70 10.35 1.47
CA ALA A 69 11.39 11.78 1.44
C ALA A 69 11.58 12.46 2.81
N ALA A 70 11.54 11.69 3.89
CA ALA A 70 11.74 12.17 5.27
C ALA A 70 12.06 11.02 6.21
N GLN A 71 12.47 11.35 7.44
CA GLN A 71 12.67 10.39 8.55
C GLN A 71 13.66 9.25 8.22
N ILE A 72 14.68 9.50 7.41
CA ILE A 72 15.74 8.52 7.13
C ILE A 72 16.61 8.39 8.37
N LYS A 73 16.49 7.27 9.11
CA LYS A 73 17.23 7.03 10.34
C LYS A 73 18.67 6.62 10.10
N ASP A 74 18.92 5.75 9.12
CA ASP A 74 20.26 5.29 8.79
C ASP A 74 21.14 6.45 8.31
N PRO A 75 22.29 6.73 8.96
CA PRO A 75 23.12 7.88 8.61
C PRO A 75 23.81 7.72 7.24
N VAL A 76 24.10 6.51 6.81
CA VAL A 76 24.73 6.24 5.49
C VAL A 76 23.71 6.48 4.38
N VAL A 77 22.50 5.94 4.51
CA VAL A 77 21.42 6.17 3.54
C VAL A 77 21.03 7.65 3.52
N ARG A 78 20.95 8.30 4.67
CA ARG A 78 20.65 9.74 4.78
C ARG A 78 21.72 10.61 4.08
N SER A 79 22.97 10.18 4.03
CA SER A 79 24.05 10.91 3.36
C SER A 79 23.85 11.04 1.84
N TYR A 80 23.02 10.17 1.23
CA TYR A 80 22.63 10.26 -0.17
C TYR A 80 21.51 11.28 -0.43
N GLY A 81 20.97 11.89 0.62
CA GLY A 81 19.92 12.92 0.55
C GLY A 81 18.50 12.35 0.56
N GLU A 82 17.56 13.27 0.75
CA GLU A 82 16.14 12.99 0.65
C GLU A 82 15.68 12.98 -0.81
N LEU A 83 14.68 12.17 -1.12
CA LEU A 83 14.06 12.12 -2.43
C LEU A 83 12.75 12.92 -2.43
N GLU A 84 12.33 13.35 -3.60
CA GLU A 84 11.07 14.06 -3.76
C GLU A 84 9.87 13.11 -3.58
N THR A 85 8.76 13.66 -3.11
CA THR A 85 7.48 12.95 -3.06
C THR A 85 6.93 12.80 -4.47
N ALA A 86 6.65 11.58 -4.89
CA ALA A 86 5.96 11.30 -6.14
C ALA A 86 4.43 11.36 -5.94
N ILE A 87 3.75 11.86 -6.97
CA ILE A 87 2.28 11.78 -7.09
C ILE A 87 2.00 10.80 -8.22
N GLU A 88 1.41 9.67 -7.88
CA GLU A 88 1.17 8.58 -8.80
C GLU A 88 -0.33 8.48 -9.11
N VAL A 89 -0.69 8.51 -10.37
CA VAL A 89 -2.09 8.45 -10.83
C VAL A 89 -2.21 7.46 -11.99
N GLY A 90 -3.28 6.71 -12.02
CA GLY A 90 -3.56 5.82 -13.13
C GLY A 90 -4.81 4.96 -12.94
N PRO A 91 -5.14 4.10 -13.91
CA PRO A 91 -6.34 3.28 -13.87
C PRO A 91 -6.30 2.25 -12.74
N SER A 92 -7.48 1.99 -12.21
CA SER A 92 -7.77 0.96 -11.20
C SER A 92 -8.94 0.10 -11.69
N ALA A 93 -8.82 -1.20 -11.55
CA ALA A 93 -9.88 -2.14 -11.91
C ALA A 93 -9.92 -3.29 -10.90
N GLY A 94 -11.11 -3.89 -10.76
CA GLY A 94 -11.28 -5.01 -9.86
C GLY A 94 -12.54 -5.81 -10.11
N VAL A 95 -12.60 -6.94 -9.43
CA VAL A 95 -13.78 -7.80 -9.35
C VAL A 95 -13.92 -8.31 -7.93
N SER A 96 -15.17 -8.34 -7.45
CA SER A 96 -15.50 -8.86 -6.12
C SER A 96 -16.59 -9.94 -6.26
N VAL A 97 -16.33 -11.08 -5.63
CA VAL A 97 -17.25 -12.22 -5.59
C VAL A 97 -17.77 -12.34 -4.15
N PRO A 98 -19.06 -12.07 -3.91
CA PRO A 98 -19.64 -12.20 -2.59
C PRO A 98 -20.06 -13.64 -2.31
N ALA A 99 -20.30 -13.92 -1.02
CA ALA A 99 -20.86 -15.17 -0.50
C ALA A 99 -20.10 -16.43 -0.95
N LEU A 100 -18.78 -16.40 -0.79
CA LEU A 100 -17.90 -17.50 -1.21
C LEU A 100 -17.92 -18.68 -0.21
N LEU A 101 -17.70 -18.40 1.07
CA LEU A 101 -17.67 -19.38 2.17
C LEU A 101 -18.80 -19.17 3.17
N ASN A 102 -19.32 -17.95 3.27
CA ASN A 102 -20.49 -17.62 4.06
C ASN A 102 -21.28 -16.48 3.38
N PRO A 103 -22.55 -16.22 3.79
CA PRO A 103 -23.41 -15.22 3.12
C PRO A 103 -22.90 -13.77 3.16
N TYR A 104 -21.91 -13.49 3.99
CA TYR A 104 -21.46 -12.12 4.29
C TYR A 104 -19.99 -11.85 3.90
N ASP A 105 -19.30 -12.84 3.39
CA ASP A 105 -17.90 -12.70 2.96
C ASP A 105 -17.79 -12.23 1.51
N SER A 106 -16.59 -11.86 1.14
CA SER A 106 -16.24 -11.57 -0.25
C SER A 106 -14.77 -11.85 -0.54
N LEU A 107 -14.49 -12.24 -1.76
CA LEU A 107 -13.16 -12.33 -2.33
C LEU A 107 -13.04 -11.31 -3.46
N SER A 108 -12.08 -10.41 -3.34
CA SER A 108 -11.85 -9.35 -4.31
C SER A 108 -10.48 -9.46 -4.93
N PHE A 109 -10.40 -9.24 -6.23
CA PHE A 109 -9.16 -9.04 -6.95
C PHE A 109 -9.13 -7.59 -7.45
N ASN A 110 -8.01 -6.90 -7.23
CA ASN A 110 -7.81 -5.53 -7.71
C ASN A 110 -6.45 -5.40 -8.37
N ILE A 111 -6.36 -4.49 -9.34
CA ILE A 111 -5.12 -4.11 -9.99
C ILE A 111 -5.12 -2.61 -10.23
N ASP A 112 -4.07 -1.95 -9.77
CA ASP A 112 -3.81 -0.53 -10.03
C ASP A 112 -2.56 -0.41 -10.89
N ALA A 113 -2.60 0.41 -11.93
CA ALA A 113 -1.43 0.80 -12.71
C ALA A 113 -1.30 2.32 -12.65
N VAL A 114 -0.23 2.82 -12.05
CA VAL A 114 -0.08 4.25 -11.77
C VAL A 114 1.27 4.77 -12.25
N TRP A 115 1.27 6.01 -12.74
CA TRP A 115 2.44 6.74 -13.23
C TRP A 115 2.70 7.96 -12.36
N ASP A 116 3.97 8.28 -12.17
CA ASP A 116 4.36 9.55 -11.54
C ASP A 116 4.03 10.73 -12.45
N VAL A 117 3.17 11.61 -11.96
CA VAL A 117 2.76 12.84 -12.65
C VAL A 117 3.40 14.09 -12.08
N ALA A 118 4.17 13.97 -11.01
CA ALA A 118 4.88 15.07 -10.36
C ALA A 118 6.32 15.26 -10.82
N GLY A 119 6.87 14.28 -11.54
CA GLY A 119 8.23 14.34 -12.08
C GLY A 119 9.32 13.95 -11.09
N ALA A 120 8.99 13.18 -10.04
CA ALA A 120 9.97 12.61 -9.11
C ALA A 120 10.71 11.44 -9.76
N HIS A 121 10.08 10.27 -9.87
CA HIS A 121 10.71 9.09 -10.48
C HIS A 121 10.40 8.92 -11.97
N ASN A 122 9.41 9.60 -12.51
CA ASN A 122 8.97 9.53 -13.91
C ASN A 122 8.61 8.13 -14.43
N GLY A 123 8.42 7.18 -13.54
CA GLY A 123 8.15 5.79 -13.86
C GLY A 123 6.72 5.37 -13.52
N MET A 124 6.50 4.05 -13.53
CA MET A 124 5.23 3.45 -13.21
C MET A 124 5.35 2.26 -12.26
N SER A 125 4.24 1.94 -11.60
CA SER A 125 4.07 0.70 -10.86
C SER A 125 2.74 0.04 -11.16
N VAL A 126 2.71 -1.30 -11.06
CA VAL A 126 1.51 -2.12 -11.17
C VAL A 126 1.36 -2.90 -9.86
N ASN A 127 0.19 -2.79 -9.24
CA ASN A 127 -0.07 -3.33 -7.90
C ASN A 127 -1.30 -4.27 -7.94
N PRO A 128 -1.13 -5.56 -8.22
CA PRO A 128 -2.18 -6.55 -8.06
C PRO A 128 -2.38 -6.91 -6.58
N SER A 129 -3.62 -7.15 -6.19
CA SER A 129 -3.98 -7.60 -4.85
C SER A 129 -5.19 -8.52 -4.85
N ILE A 130 -5.22 -9.43 -3.88
CA ILE A 130 -6.35 -10.29 -3.58
C ILE A 130 -6.70 -10.07 -2.12
N THR A 131 -7.97 -9.82 -1.84
CA THR A 131 -8.46 -9.58 -0.48
C THR A 131 -9.65 -10.48 -0.17
N TYR A 132 -9.54 -11.23 0.92
CA TYR A 132 -10.66 -11.94 1.50
C TYR A 132 -11.18 -11.18 2.70
N PHE A 133 -12.45 -10.81 2.65
CA PHE A 133 -13.16 -10.11 3.73
C PHE A 133 -14.21 -11.03 4.35
N THR A 134 -14.31 -11.05 5.67
CA THR A 134 -15.40 -11.71 6.37
C THR A 134 -15.71 -11.04 7.70
N PRO A 135 -16.99 -10.82 8.05
CA PRO A 135 -17.38 -10.48 9.41
C PRO A 135 -17.23 -11.72 10.30
N LEU A 136 -16.68 -11.54 11.50
CA LEU A 136 -16.61 -12.55 12.55
C LEU A 136 -17.80 -12.46 13.49
N SER A 137 -18.37 -11.27 13.64
CA SER A 137 -19.57 -10.99 14.41
C SER A 137 -20.22 -9.71 13.90
N ARG A 138 -21.32 -9.26 14.53
CA ARG A 138 -21.93 -7.96 14.17
C ARG A 138 -21.00 -6.78 14.37
N GLY A 139 -20.12 -6.83 15.38
CA GLY A 139 -19.22 -5.74 15.72
C GLY A 139 -17.77 -5.93 15.27
N ILE A 140 -17.43 -7.04 14.62
CA ILE A 140 -16.04 -7.37 14.23
C ILE A 140 -15.99 -7.88 12.81
N ALA A 141 -15.18 -7.24 11.97
CA ALA A 141 -14.86 -7.70 10.63
C ALA A 141 -13.36 -7.81 10.43
N VAL A 142 -12.93 -8.74 9.59
CA VAL A 142 -11.52 -8.96 9.25
C VAL A 142 -11.33 -9.05 7.75
N SER A 143 -10.17 -8.59 7.28
CA SER A 143 -9.71 -8.76 5.90
C SER A 143 -8.30 -9.32 5.90
N LEU A 144 -8.06 -10.32 5.07
CA LEU A 144 -6.73 -10.81 4.74
C LEU A 144 -6.43 -10.44 3.29
N SER A 145 -5.32 -9.74 3.07
CA SER A 145 -4.90 -9.31 1.73
C SER A 145 -3.51 -9.84 1.42
N VAL A 146 -3.31 -10.25 0.17
CA VAL A 146 -2.00 -10.50 -0.41
C VAL A 146 -1.83 -9.60 -1.63
N SER A 147 -0.63 -9.07 -1.82
CA SER A 147 -0.35 -8.12 -2.89
C SER A 147 1.09 -8.23 -3.36
N ALA A 148 1.34 -7.74 -4.56
CA ALA A 148 2.66 -7.56 -5.12
C ALA A 148 2.77 -6.18 -5.75
N LYS A 149 3.99 -5.71 -5.97
CA LYS A 149 4.28 -4.47 -6.65
C LYS A 149 5.34 -4.72 -7.72
N HIS A 150 4.99 -4.42 -8.96
CA HIS A 150 5.91 -4.43 -10.09
C HIS A 150 6.23 -2.98 -10.48
N ILE A 151 7.49 -2.71 -10.74
CA ILE A 151 8.01 -1.36 -11.06
C ILE A 151 8.79 -1.40 -12.36
N ASP A 152 8.81 -0.28 -13.08
CA ASP A 152 9.64 -0.11 -14.26
C ASP A 152 11.06 0.37 -13.94
N ASP A 153 11.88 0.53 -14.96
CA ASP A 153 13.30 0.91 -14.81
C ASP A 153 13.46 2.32 -14.23
N ASP A 154 12.64 3.27 -14.63
CA ASP A 154 12.72 4.65 -14.13
C ASP A 154 12.38 4.72 -12.64
N PHE A 155 11.36 4.00 -12.20
CA PHE A 155 11.03 3.86 -10.78
C PHE A 155 12.18 3.21 -9.99
N ALA A 156 12.72 2.10 -10.51
CA ALA A 156 13.81 1.37 -9.89
C ALA A 156 15.08 2.22 -9.79
N ASP A 157 15.45 2.91 -10.85
CA ASP A 157 16.61 3.78 -10.87
C ASP A 157 16.53 4.90 -9.83
N TYR A 158 15.37 5.54 -9.71
CA TYR A 158 15.16 6.63 -8.78
C TYR A 158 15.31 6.21 -7.31
N TYR A 159 14.72 5.08 -6.91
CA TYR A 159 14.69 4.66 -5.51
C TYR A 159 15.81 3.71 -5.11
N TYR A 160 16.33 2.91 -6.02
CA TYR A 160 17.19 1.76 -5.68
C TYR A 160 18.58 1.80 -6.30
N SER A 161 18.85 2.65 -7.27
CA SER A 161 20.22 2.86 -7.77
C SER A 161 21.07 3.61 -6.76
N VAL A 162 22.34 3.26 -6.69
CA VAL A 162 23.34 3.89 -5.83
C VAL A 162 24.41 4.50 -6.70
N PRO A 163 24.65 5.83 -6.64
CA PRO A 163 25.68 6.49 -7.43
C PRO A 163 27.08 6.11 -6.96
N ALA A 164 28.05 6.16 -7.89
CA ALA A 164 29.45 5.95 -7.57
C ALA A 164 30.04 7.07 -6.69
N GLY A 165 31.09 6.76 -5.95
CA GLY A 165 31.87 7.73 -5.17
C GLY A 165 31.36 7.98 -3.75
N GLY A 166 30.27 7.35 -3.33
CA GLY A 166 29.75 7.41 -1.98
C GLY A 166 30.21 6.26 -1.08
N PRO A 167 29.68 6.18 0.16
CA PRO A 167 30.06 5.14 1.13
C PRO A 167 29.56 3.74 0.76
N LEU A 168 28.56 3.61 -0.11
CA LEU A 168 28.05 2.32 -0.60
C LEU A 168 28.56 2.02 -2.01
N PRO A 169 28.65 0.72 -2.37
CA PRO A 169 28.98 0.32 -3.75
C PRO A 169 28.01 0.89 -4.76
N GLU A 170 28.49 1.26 -5.93
CA GLU A 170 27.66 1.64 -7.07
C GLU A 170 26.71 0.49 -7.44
N PHE A 171 25.46 0.83 -7.72
CA PHE A 171 24.45 -0.12 -8.11
C PHE A 171 23.47 0.53 -9.09
N GLN A 172 23.26 -0.11 -10.23
CA GLN A 172 22.26 0.29 -11.21
C GLN A 172 21.06 -0.64 -11.09
N ALA A 173 19.94 -0.10 -10.63
CA ALA A 173 18.71 -0.87 -10.48
C ALA A 173 17.89 -0.88 -11.76
N GLU A 174 17.29 -2.03 -12.03
CA GLU A 174 16.37 -2.27 -13.13
C GLU A 174 14.99 -2.64 -12.57
N GLY A 175 13.95 -2.46 -13.39
CA GLY A 175 12.58 -2.81 -13.08
C GLY A 175 12.37 -4.30 -12.84
N GLY A 176 11.21 -4.64 -12.31
CA GLY A 176 10.81 -5.98 -11.94
C GLY A 176 9.87 -5.94 -10.73
N PHE A 177 9.67 -7.07 -10.07
CA PHE A 177 8.92 -7.07 -8.83
C PHE A 177 9.74 -6.41 -7.71
N GLU A 178 9.19 -5.33 -7.15
CA GLU A 178 9.78 -4.64 -6.00
C GLU A 178 9.58 -5.42 -4.72
N SER A 179 8.36 -5.94 -4.51
CA SER A 179 7.97 -6.61 -3.27
C SER A 179 6.70 -7.44 -3.45
N ALA A 180 6.51 -8.35 -2.51
CA ALA A 180 5.27 -9.08 -2.32
C ALA A 180 5.04 -9.29 -0.83
N GLY A 181 3.77 -9.35 -0.41
CA GLY A 181 3.44 -9.53 0.99
C GLY A 181 1.96 -9.65 1.25
N GLY A 182 1.61 -9.60 2.52
CA GLY A 182 0.24 -9.67 2.98
C GLY A 182 0.01 -8.88 4.24
N ASN A 183 -1.25 -8.58 4.50
CA ASN A 183 -1.68 -7.91 5.72
C ASN A 183 -3.01 -8.46 6.22
N LEU A 184 -3.21 -8.30 7.51
CA LEU A 184 -4.45 -8.60 8.22
C LEU A 184 -5.00 -7.31 8.82
N LEU A 185 -6.22 -6.98 8.45
CA LEU A 185 -6.96 -5.83 8.96
C LEU A 185 -8.11 -6.31 9.84
N GLY A 186 -8.22 -5.78 11.04
CA GLY A 186 -9.36 -5.94 11.92
C GLY A 186 -10.10 -4.61 12.09
N VAL A 187 -11.42 -4.65 12.01
CA VAL A 187 -12.32 -3.53 12.30
C VAL A 187 -13.19 -3.91 13.47
N PHE A 188 -13.19 -3.10 14.52
CA PHE A 188 -13.92 -3.31 15.76
C PHE A 188 -14.87 -2.13 15.96
N ASP A 189 -16.13 -2.33 15.72
CA ASP A 189 -17.14 -1.32 15.95
C ASP A 189 -17.42 -1.17 17.46
N LEU A 190 -17.42 0.06 17.97
CA LEU A 190 -17.50 0.33 19.40
C LEU A 190 -18.94 0.26 19.94
N ASP A 191 -19.95 0.35 19.09
CA ASP A 191 -21.34 0.10 19.47
C ASP A 191 -21.81 -1.34 19.16
N GLY A 192 -20.94 -2.12 18.50
CA GLY A 192 -21.16 -3.54 18.25
C GLY A 192 -21.88 -3.88 16.96
N ASP A 193 -22.01 -2.92 16.02
CA ASP A 193 -22.64 -3.15 14.73
C ASP A 193 -21.95 -2.37 13.59
N VAL A 194 -21.07 -3.03 12.85
CA VAL A 194 -20.31 -2.46 11.74
C VAL A 194 -21.17 -1.94 10.57
N THR A 195 -22.48 -2.25 10.58
CA THR A 195 -23.40 -1.91 9.47
C THR A 195 -24.13 -0.59 9.68
N ASN A 196 -24.23 -0.09 10.91
CA ASN A 196 -25.02 1.11 11.24
C ASN A 196 -24.24 2.42 11.10
N GLY A 197 -22.93 2.36 10.88
CA GLY A 197 -22.01 3.48 10.99
C GLY A 197 -21.74 3.85 12.45
N GLY A 198 -20.70 4.55 12.74
CA GLY A 198 -20.33 4.92 14.11
C GLY A 198 -18.82 5.01 14.27
N LEU A 199 -18.35 4.91 15.49
CA LEU A 199 -16.93 4.92 15.81
C LEU A 199 -16.40 3.49 15.84
N ALA A 200 -15.43 3.21 14.99
CA ALA A 200 -14.76 1.92 14.92
C ALA A 200 -13.27 2.07 15.19
N LEU A 201 -12.67 1.08 15.82
CA LEU A 201 -11.24 0.93 15.96
C LEU A 201 -10.73 0.04 14.84
N ILE A 202 -9.65 0.45 14.21
CA ILE A 202 -8.98 -0.31 13.14
C ILE A 202 -7.60 -0.74 13.64
N ALA A 203 -7.26 -2.01 13.42
CA ALA A 203 -5.93 -2.55 13.66
C ALA A 203 -5.43 -3.27 12.41
N LEU A 204 -4.21 -2.99 12.00
CA LEU A 204 -3.57 -3.56 10.81
C LEU A 204 -2.21 -4.11 11.17
N GLY A 205 -1.91 -5.30 10.71
CA GLY A 205 -0.58 -5.90 10.76
C GLY A 205 -0.19 -6.44 9.40
N GLY A 206 1.04 -6.24 8.98
CA GLY A 206 1.49 -6.66 7.67
C GLY A 206 2.95 -7.07 7.62
N TYR A 207 3.25 -7.89 6.64
CA TYR A 207 4.59 -8.32 6.28
C TYR A 207 4.74 -8.26 4.75
N SER A 208 5.87 -7.77 4.29
CA SER A 208 6.27 -7.84 2.89
C SER A 208 7.76 -8.14 2.76
N ARG A 209 8.13 -8.73 1.64
CA ARG A 209 9.52 -9.00 1.32
C ARG A 209 9.92 -8.21 0.08
N MET A 210 11.03 -7.50 0.17
CA MET A 210 11.66 -6.86 -0.98
C MET A 210 12.20 -7.94 -1.94
N LEU A 211 12.05 -7.71 -3.23
CA LEU A 211 12.40 -8.65 -4.30
C LEU A 211 13.30 -7.94 -5.33
N GLY A 212 13.88 -8.73 -6.23
CA GLY A 212 14.63 -8.21 -7.36
C GLY A 212 15.72 -7.21 -6.95
N ASP A 213 15.84 -6.13 -7.69
CA ASP A 213 16.84 -5.10 -7.43
C ASP A 213 16.52 -4.24 -6.21
N ALA A 214 15.26 -4.12 -5.82
CA ALA A 214 14.87 -3.52 -4.55
C ALA A 214 15.43 -4.27 -3.34
N LYS A 215 15.63 -5.59 -3.45
CA LYS A 215 16.30 -6.41 -2.44
C LYS A 215 17.83 -6.33 -2.56
N ARG A 216 18.36 -6.34 -3.79
CA ARG A 216 19.81 -6.40 -4.06
C ARG A 216 20.51 -5.07 -3.85
N THR A 217 19.81 -3.94 -3.98
CA THR A 217 20.39 -2.62 -3.76
C THR A 217 21.14 -2.54 -2.42
N PRO A 218 22.31 -1.93 -2.35
CA PRO A 218 23.05 -1.71 -1.10
C PRO A 218 22.24 -1.01 -0.01
N PHE A 219 21.24 -0.18 -0.36
CA PHE A 219 20.33 0.42 0.61
C PHE A 219 19.55 -0.62 1.42
N THR A 220 19.21 -1.75 0.82
CA THR A 220 18.51 -2.86 1.46
C THR A 220 19.48 -3.94 1.94
N SER A 221 20.39 -4.39 1.08
CA SER A 221 21.24 -5.54 1.34
C SER A 221 22.38 -5.29 2.33
N ILE A 222 22.86 -4.04 2.41
CA ILE A 222 23.96 -3.65 3.32
C ILE A 222 23.44 -2.85 4.51
N ARG A 223 22.55 -1.88 4.29
CA ARG A 223 22.07 -0.95 5.31
C ARG A 223 20.65 -1.20 5.78
N GLY A 224 19.98 -2.22 5.29
CA GLY A 224 18.59 -2.49 5.61
C GLY A 224 18.30 -3.98 5.72
N ASP A 225 17.04 -4.33 5.49
CA ASP A 225 16.52 -5.68 5.49
C ASP A 225 15.46 -5.84 4.39
N ALA A 226 15.48 -6.99 3.71
CA ALA A 226 14.45 -7.32 2.74
C ALA A 226 13.10 -7.65 3.39
N ASP A 227 13.11 -8.12 4.63
CA ASP A 227 11.91 -8.44 5.39
C ASP A 227 11.37 -7.19 6.05
N GLN A 228 10.15 -6.80 5.69
CA GLN A 228 9.52 -5.55 6.08
C GLN A 228 8.24 -5.83 6.86
N TRP A 229 8.15 -5.28 8.05
CA TRP A 229 6.97 -5.41 8.92
C TRP A 229 6.26 -4.06 9.04
N MET A 230 4.96 -4.10 9.27
CA MET A 230 4.22 -2.90 9.61
C MET A 230 3.09 -3.21 10.58
N GLY A 231 2.75 -2.23 11.40
CA GLY A 231 1.56 -2.23 12.24
C GLY A 231 0.91 -0.86 12.22
N ALA A 232 -0.42 -0.81 12.28
CA ALA A 232 -1.16 0.43 12.34
C ALA A 232 -2.39 0.30 13.24
N VAL A 233 -2.77 1.41 13.83
CA VAL A 233 -4.03 1.54 14.60
C VAL A 233 -4.68 2.87 14.26
N GLY A 234 -6.01 2.89 14.26
CA GLY A 234 -6.78 4.10 13.95
C GLY A 234 -8.22 4.01 14.42
#